data_fe93bc55132725726f650d1b71c7ea0c
#
_entry.id   fe93bc55132725726f650d1b71c7ea0c
#
_cell.length_a   1.000
_cell.length_b   1.000
_cell.length_c   1.000
_cell.angle_alpha   90.00
_cell.angle_beta   90.00
_cell.angle_gamma   90.00
#
_symmetry.space_group_name_H-M   'P 1'
#
loop_
_entity.id
_entity.type
_entity.pdbx_description
1 polymer ?
#
loop_
_entity_poly.entity_id
_entity_poly.type
_entity_poly.pdbx_seq_one_letter_code
_entity_poly.pdbx_strand_id
1 'polypeptide(L)'
;MEKTTKKVVEETKTLNKVSTVKLPELIELLQAGCHFGHKKSGWNPRMKQYIYEERNGIHIIDLVKTQELLKKAVEELEKLSNTGNILIVGTKGQAASIVQNIAEEKGAFYVNRRWPGGLFTNFETIRRSIQNLVKMEEEVAQGGKDLVKKEVLMMEKEIAKLNMIYKGIKFMDKLPAAIIVIDSKVEKIAVREANRVGIPIISMIDTNSNPDLITYSIPANDDSLKSITLIMNVLGEVIGTSKYGNSLVALRRDHEAVLDRMNRNFLEKKEREEKMANEERERMKALREGKIAESKGTVVRVVKKDITADIVAAEEAKKEADSRQIEDLGLSARVLKALK
;
A
#
# COMPACT_ATOMS: atom_id res chain seq x y z
N MET A 1 -50.87 1.85 -5.16
CA MET A 1 -50.44 0.65 -4.40
C MET A 1 -49.41 -0.23 -5.14
N GLU A 2 -49.46 -0.35 -6.47
CA GLU A 2 -48.47 -1.20 -7.21
C GLU A 2 -47.04 -0.69 -7.26
N LYS A 3 -46.80 0.62 -7.17
CA LYS A 3 -45.42 1.18 -7.17
C LYS A 3 -44.68 0.94 -5.85
N THR A 4 -45.42 0.84 -4.75
CA THR A 4 -44.83 0.59 -3.41
C THR A 4 -44.48 -0.89 -3.22
N THR A 5 -45.28 -1.79 -3.78
CA THR A 5 -45.03 -3.23 -3.77
C THR A 5 -43.84 -3.62 -4.64
N LYS A 6 -43.62 -2.98 -5.79
CA LYS A 6 -42.45 -3.24 -6.64
C LYS A 6 -41.16 -2.80 -5.97
N LYS A 7 -41.17 -1.67 -5.27
CA LYS A 7 -39.98 -1.16 -4.54
C LYS A 7 -39.62 -2.05 -3.36
N VAL A 8 -40.58 -2.56 -2.61
CA VAL A 8 -40.37 -3.52 -1.50
C VAL A 8 -39.91 -4.89 -2.03
N VAL A 9 -40.39 -5.33 -3.18
CA VAL A 9 -39.94 -6.59 -3.82
C VAL A 9 -38.54 -6.48 -4.43
N GLU A 10 -38.15 -5.30 -4.92
CA GLU A 10 -36.78 -5.04 -5.37
C GLU A 10 -35.80 -4.91 -4.19
N GLU A 11 -36.20 -4.23 -3.10
CA GLU A 11 -35.43 -4.16 -1.85
C GLU A 11 -35.30 -5.53 -1.16
N THR A 12 -36.33 -6.37 -1.20
CA THR A 12 -36.25 -7.76 -0.68
C THR A 12 -35.44 -8.69 -1.59
N LYS A 13 -35.36 -8.44 -2.90
CA LYS A 13 -34.47 -9.21 -3.81
C LYS A 13 -33.00 -8.85 -3.65
N THR A 14 -32.69 -7.64 -3.23
CA THR A 14 -31.32 -7.24 -2.87
C THR A 14 -30.89 -7.80 -1.50
N LEU A 15 -31.82 -8.06 -0.60
CA LEU A 15 -31.56 -8.67 0.73
C LEU A 15 -31.38 -10.19 0.70
N ASN A 16 -31.76 -10.87 -0.38
CA ASN A 16 -31.68 -12.35 -0.50
C ASN A 16 -30.57 -12.83 -1.45
N LYS A 17 -29.57 -12.03 -1.78
CA LYS A 17 -28.31 -12.53 -2.34
C LYS A 17 -27.50 -13.14 -1.22
N VAL A 18 -27.82 -14.35 -0.83
CA VAL A 18 -26.95 -15.23 -0.01
C VAL A 18 -25.58 -15.24 -0.69
N SER A 19 -24.52 -15.03 0.08
CA SER A 19 -23.15 -14.92 -0.38
C SER A 19 -22.82 -15.98 -1.44
N THR A 20 -22.35 -15.54 -2.60
CA THR A 20 -21.93 -16.42 -3.71
C THR A 20 -20.62 -17.17 -3.41
N VAL A 21 -20.05 -16.95 -2.21
CA VAL A 21 -18.77 -17.53 -1.81
C VAL A 21 -18.98 -18.95 -1.29
N LYS A 22 -18.27 -19.90 -1.90
CA LYS A 22 -18.30 -21.30 -1.49
C LYS A 22 -17.58 -21.47 -0.16
N LEU A 23 -18.31 -21.92 0.87
CA LEU A 23 -17.72 -22.26 2.16
C LEU A 23 -16.96 -23.61 2.06
N PRO A 24 -15.83 -23.76 2.77
CA PRO A 24 -15.09 -25.01 2.80
C PRO A 24 -15.87 -26.11 3.52
N GLU A 25 -15.74 -27.31 2.98
CA GLU A 25 -16.29 -28.50 3.61
C GLU A 25 -15.46 -28.91 4.84
N LEU A 26 -16.04 -29.69 5.74
CA LEU A 26 -15.35 -30.21 6.94
C LEU A 26 -14.07 -30.98 6.59
N ILE A 27 -14.09 -31.70 5.47
CA ILE A 27 -12.91 -32.45 4.97
C ILE A 27 -11.80 -31.47 4.53
N GLU A 28 -12.14 -30.38 3.87
CA GLU A 28 -11.16 -29.35 3.44
C GLU A 28 -10.53 -28.67 4.66
N LEU A 29 -11.33 -28.33 5.68
CA LEU A 29 -10.85 -27.77 6.94
C LEU A 29 -9.92 -28.76 7.69
N LEU A 30 -10.26 -30.03 7.68
CA LEU A 30 -9.44 -31.08 8.29
C LEU A 30 -8.10 -31.23 7.58
N GLN A 31 -8.10 -31.29 6.25
CA GLN A 31 -6.89 -31.41 5.42
C GLN A 31 -5.98 -30.18 5.52
N ALA A 32 -6.56 -29.01 5.69
CA ALA A 32 -5.81 -27.79 5.94
C ALA A 32 -5.18 -27.73 7.35
N GLY A 33 -5.61 -28.64 8.26
CA GLY A 33 -5.12 -28.68 9.63
C GLY A 33 -5.71 -27.61 10.54
N CYS A 34 -6.90 -27.09 10.22
CA CYS A 34 -7.60 -26.08 11.01
C CYS A 34 -7.95 -26.55 12.43
N HIS A 35 -8.03 -27.88 12.63
CA HIS A 35 -8.39 -28.50 13.90
C HIS A 35 -7.26 -28.54 14.95
N PHE A 36 -6.01 -28.31 14.56
CA PHE A 36 -4.92 -28.28 15.51
C PHE A 36 -4.86 -26.94 16.26
N GLY A 37 -4.97 -27.02 17.58
CA GLY A 37 -4.76 -25.89 18.47
C GLY A 37 -3.39 -25.95 19.15
N HIS A 38 -3.22 -25.11 20.14
CA HIS A 38 -2.01 -25.03 20.94
C HIS A 38 -1.94 -26.08 22.06
N LYS A 39 -0.75 -26.20 22.66
CA LYS A 39 -0.53 -27.08 23.83
C LYS A 39 -1.43 -26.65 24.99
N LYS A 40 -1.89 -27.63 25.76
CA LYS A 40 -2.70 -27.44 26.96
C LYS A 40 -2.10 -26.44 27.96
N SER A 41 -0.80 -26.39 28.10
CA SER A 41 -0.12 -25.46 29.02
C SER A 41 -0.30 -23.98 28.66
N GLY A 42 -0.63 -23.64 27.41
CA GLY A 42 -0.73 -22.27 26.93
C GLY A 42 -2.15 -21.82 26.53
N TRP A 43 -3.16 -22.63 26.77
CA TRP A 43 -4.52 -22.35 26.34
C TRP A 43 -5.22 -21.28 27.19
N ASN A 44 -6.27 -20.70 26.63
CA ASN A 44 -7.16 -19.80 27.35
C ASN A 44 -8.45 -20.54 27.75
N PRO A 45 -8.85 -20.55 29.04
CA PRO A 45 -10.07 -21.22 29.51
C PRO A 45 -11.35 -20.77 28.79
N ARG A 46 -11.40 -19.51 28.30
CA ARG A 46 -12.55 -18.98 27.54
C ARG A 46 -12.75 -19.67 26.19
N MET A 47 -11.71 -20.32 25.67
CA MET A 47 -11.78 -21.11 24.44
C MET A 47 -12.39 -22.49 24.62
N LYS A 48 -12.71 -22.92 25.87
CA LYS A 48 -13.28 -24.25 26.18
C LYS A 48 -14.47 -24.63 25.29
N GLN A 49 -15.33 -23.67 24.99
CA GLN A 49 -16.51 -23.89 24.15
C GLN A 49 -16.18 -24.27 22.69
N TYR A 50 -14.98 -23.99 22.20
CA TYR A 50 -14.53 -24.24 20.81
C TYR A 50 -13.61 -25.46 20.71
N ILE A 51 -13.25 -26.07 21.84
CA ILE A 51 -12.38 -27.24 21.90
C ILE A 51 -13.25 -28.50 21.87
N TYR A 52 -12.93 -29.42 20.95
CA TYR A 52 -13.58 -30.71 20.82
C TYR A 52 -13.02 -31.70 21.85
N GLU A 53 -11.69 -31.90 21.84
CA GLU A 53 -11.00 -32.80 22.77
C GLU A 53 -9.54 -32.39 22.99
N GLU A 54 -8.86 -33.05 23.91
CA GLU A 54 -7.42 -33.00 24.10
C GLU A 54 -6.79 -34.31 23.62
N ARG A 55 -5.78 -34.24 22.76
CA ARG A 55 -5.03 -35.38 22.27
C ARG A 55 -3.53 -35.10 22.31
N ASN A 56 -2.78 -35.99 22.98
CA ASN A 56 -1.31 -35.86 23.12
C ASN A 56 -0.85 -34.48 23.67
N GLY A 57 -1.61 -33.90 24.61
CA GLY A 57 -1.30 -32.61 25.22
C GLY A 57 -1.56 -31.39 24.30
N ILE A 58 -2.23 -31.57 23.17
CA ILE A 58 -2.66 -30.54 22.24
C ILE A 58 -4.20 -30.51 22.22
N HIS A 59 -4.76 -29.30 22.20
CA HIS A 59 -6.20 -29.14 22.02
C HIS A 59 -6.60 -29.28 20.55
N ILE A 60 -7.70 -29.99 20.33
CA ILE A 60 -8.33 -30.15 19.02
C ILE A 60 -9.53 -29.21 18.96
N ILE A 61 -9.57 -28.35 17.94
CA ILE A 61 -10.66 -27.41 17.71
C ILE A 61 -11.83 -28.13 17.02
N ASP A 62 -13.05 -27.79 17.42
CA ASP A 62 -14.28 -28.28 16.83
C ASP A 62 -14.54 -27.66 15.46
N LEU A 63 -14.32 -28.42 14.39
CA LEU A 63 -14.49 -27.98 13.02
C LEU A 63 -15.94 -27.66 12.63
N VAL A 64 -16.93 -28.30 13.29
CA VAL A 64 -18.34 -27.97 13.04
C VAL A 64 -18.62 -26.54 13.47
N LYS A 65 -18.15 -26.18 14.65
CA LYS A 65 -18.24 -24.77 15.13
C LYS A 65 -17.43 -23.81 14.29
N THR A 66 -16.25 -24.23 13.82
CA THR A 66 -15.46 -23.44 12.88
C THR A 66 -16.26 -23.09 11.63
N GLN A 67 -16.91 -24.08 11.01
CA GLN A 67 -17.70 -23.89 9.80
C GLN A 67 -18.93 -22.99 10.03
N GLU A 68 -19.66 -23.22 11.14
CA GLU A 68 -20.81 -22.38 11.50
C GLU A 68 -20.43 -20.91 11.75
N LEU A 69 -19.33 -20.70 12.49
CA LEU A 69 -18.86 -19.34 12.81
C LEU A 69 -18.22 -18.66 11.61
N LEU A 70 -17.52 -19.41 10.75
CA LEU A 70 -17.01 -18.90 9.49
C LEU A 70 -18.16 -18.42 8.59
N LYS A 71 -19.26 -19.20 8.51
CA LYS A 71 -20.45 -18.79 7.77
C LYS A 71 -21.00 -17.44 8.28
N LYS A 72 -21.18 -17.31 9.60
CA LYS A 72 -21.63 -16.05 10.22
C LYS A 72 -20.69 -14.91 9.95
N ALA A 73 -19.36 -15.15 10.03
CA ALA A 73 -18.36 -14.14 9.75
C ALA A 73 -18.39 -13.68 8.28
N VAL A 74 -18.62 -14.58 7.34
CA VAL A 74 -18.78 -14.30 5.90
C VAL A 74 -20.02 -13.44 5.65
N GLU A 75 -21.17 -13.79 6.22
CA GLU A 75 -22.41 -13.03 6.09
C GLU A 75 -22.28 -11.60 6.62
N GLU A 76 -21.62 -11.42 7.74
CA GLU A 76 -21.39 -10.08 8.31
C GLU A 76 -20.30 -9.31 7.57
N LEU A 77 -19.24 -9.99 7.13
CA LEU A 77 -18.20 -9.37 6.31
C LEU A 77 -18.78 -8.83 4.98
N GLU A 78 -19.71 -9.55 4.36
CA GLU A 78 -20.38 -9.10 3.14
C GLU A 78 -21.14 -7.78 3.39
N LYS A 79 -21.86 -7.67 4.50
CA LYS A 79 -22.54 -6.42 4.88
C LYS A 79 -21.54 -5.29 5.11
N LEU A 80 -20.49 -5.55 5.90
CA LEU A 80 -19.48 -4.56 6.28
C LEU A 80 -18.65 -4.10 5.08
N SER A 81 -18.27 -5.00 4.17
CA SER A 81 -17.50 -4.68 2.96
C SER A 81 -18.28 -3.81 1.96
N ASN A 82 -19.60 -3.80 2.05
CA ASN A 82 -20.46 -2.90 1.27
C ASN A 82 -20.66 -1.53 1.92
N THR A 83 -20.27 -1.34 3.17
CA THR A 83 -20.33 -0.04 3.87
C THR A 83 -18.99 0.71 3.81
N GLY A 84 -17.89 0.03 3.66
CA GLY A 84 -16.57 0.64 3.60
C GLY A 84 -15.44 -0.36 3.35
N ASN A 85 -14.21 0.15 3.36
CA ASN A 85 -13.00 -0.66 3.16
C ASN A 85 -12.75 -1.57 4.36
N ILE A 86 -12.09 -2.69 4.10
CA ILE A 86 -11.67 -3.67 5.10
C ILE A 86 -10.15 -3.59 5.29
N LEU A 87 -9.68 -3.73 6.53
CA LEU A 87 -8.27 -3.83 6.88
C LEU A 87 -7.94 -5.25 7.36
N ILE A 88 -6.95 -5.88 6.76
CA ILE A 88 -6.45 -7.20 7.17
C ILE A 88 -5.16 -7.01 7.97
N VAL A 89 -5.10 -7.63 9.16
CA VAL A 89 -3.96 -7.51 10.07
C VAL A 89 -3.41 -8.91 10.37
N GLY A 90 -2.13 -9.10 10.07
CA GLY A 90 -1.42 -10.34 10.36
C GLY A 90 0.07 -10.16 10.24
N THR A 91 0.73 -9.86 11.36
CA THR A 91 2.18 -9.62 11.44
C THR A 91 2.99 -10.88 11.68
N LYS A 92 2.31 -12.00 11.98
CA LYS A 92 2.91 -13.32 12.16
C LYS A 92 3.63 -13.76 10.86
N GLY A 93 4.84 -14.29 10.97
CA GLY A 93 5.66 -14.65 9.80
C GLY A 93 4.95 -15.54 8.78
N GLN A 94 4.13 -16.49 9.26
CA GLN A 94 3.32 -17.39 8.43
C GLN A 94 2.19 -16.65 7.70
N ALA A 95 1.62 -15.61 8.31
CA ALA A 95 0.49 -14.86 7.78
C ALA A 95 0.90 -13.70 6.85
N ALA A 96 2.07 -13.13 7.06
CA ALA A 96 2.47 -11.86 6.46
C ALA A 96 2.38 -11.83 4.92
N SER A 97 2.85 -12.86 4.24
CA SER A 97 2.80 -12.96 2.77
C SER A 97 1.38 -13.23 2.26
N ILE A 98 0.63 -14.10 2.97
CA ILE A 98 -0.75 -14.44 2.61
C ILE A 98 -1.64 -13.20 2.71
N VAL A 99 -1.52 -12.45 3.81
CA VAL A 99 -2.24 -11.20 4.04
C VAL A 99 -1.96 -10.19 2.94
N GLN A 100 -0.70 -10.00 2.58
CA GLN A 100 -0.33 -9.08 1.52
C GLN A 100 -0.94 -9.47 0.18
N ASN A 101 -0.74 -10.73 -0.25
CA ASN A 101 -1.21 -11.21 -1.55
C ASN A 101 -2.73 -11.09 -1.69
N ILE A 102 -3.47 -11.57 -0.68
CA ILE A 102 -4.94 -11.50 -0.71
C ILE A 102 -5.43 -10.06 -0.66
N ALA A 103 -4.83 -9.21 0.17
CA ALA A 103 -5.23 -7.83 0.28
C ALA A 103 -4.93 -7.02 -0.99
N GLU A 104 -3.81 -7.29 -1.67
CA GLU A 104 -3.47 -6.65 -2.94
C GLU A 104 -4.39 -7.14 -4.08
N GLU A 105 -4.69 -8.43 -4.12
CA GLU A 105 -5.57 -9.03 -5.14
C GLU A 105 -7.04 -8.64 -4.98
N LYS A 106 -7.56 -8.72 -3.75
CA LYS A 106 -9.00 -8.54 -3.46
C LYS A 106 -9.39 -7.11 -3.05
N GLY A 107 -8.41 -6.20 -2.93
CA GLY A 107 -8.67 -4.80 -2.63
C GLY A 107 -9.01 -4.54 -1.16
N ALA A 108 -8.23 -5.08 -0.24
CA ALA A 108 -8.25 -4.72 1.16
C ALA A 108 -7.04 -3.87 1.54
N PHE A 109 -7.13 -3.09 2.60
CA PHE A 109 -5.95 -2.57 3.27
C PHE A 109 -5.27 -3.69 4.06
N TYR A 110 -3.98 -3.55 4.35
CA TYR A 110 -3.28 -4.55 5.15
C TYR A 110 -2.17 -3.99 6.02
N VAL A 111 -1.90 -4.70 7.13
CA VAL A 111 -0.73 -4.52 7.97
C VAL A 111 -0.11 -5.90 8.20
N ASN A 112 1.07 -6.15 7.61
CA ASN A 112 1.71 -7.46 7.58
C ASN A 112 3.11 -7.50 8.23
N ARG A 113 3.60 -6.38 8.77
CA ARG A 113 4.93 -6.32 9.41
C ARG A 113 4.84 -5.94 10.88
N ARG A 114 4.39 -4.74 11.15
CA ARG A 114 4.26 -4.21 12.50
C ARG A 114 3.06 -3.28 12.55
N TRP A 115 2.19 -3.49 13.54
CA TRP A 115 1.10 -2.56 13.80
C TRP A 115 1.63 -1.18 14.17
N PRO A 116 1.30 -0.12 13.43
CA PRO A 116 1.64 1.23 13.82
C PRO A 116 0.73 1.64 14.99
N GLY A 117 1.29 1.73 16.20
CA GLY A 117 0.52 2.12 17.38
C GLY A 117 -0.16 3.46 17.16
N GLY A 118 -1.45 3.53 17.51
CA GLY A 118 -2.26 4.72 17.29
C GLY A 118 -2.93 4.77 15.92
N LEU A 119 -2.85 3.72 15.09
CA LEU A 119 -3.47 3.72 13.75
C LEU A 119 -4.95 4.10 13.80
N PHE A 120 -5.71 3.63 14.77
CA PHE A 120 -7.11 3.99 14.92
C PHE A 120 -7.34 5.10 15.94
N THR A 121 -6.60 5.11 17.04
CA THR A 121 -6.78 6.07 18.11
C THR A 121 -6.14 7.43 17.86
N ASN A 122 -5.18 7.51 16.94
CA ASN A 122 -4.49 8.74 16.50
C ASN A 122 -4.35 8.79 14.97
N PHE A 123 -5.44 8.50 14.28
CA PHE A 123 -5.47 8.34 12.83
C PHE A 123 -4.92 9.55 12.06
N GLU A 124 -5.27 10.76 12.48
CA GLU A 124 -4.83 12.00 11.82
C GLU A 124 -3.31 12.15 11.80
N THR A 125 -2.61 11.78 12.87
CA THR A 125 -1.15 11.84 12.92
C THR A 125 -0.51 10.80 11.99
N ILE A 126 -1.05 9.59 11.97
CA ILE A 126 -0.60 8.53 11.06
C ILE A 126 -0.85 8.93 9.60
N ARG A 127 -2.01 9.52 9.30
CA ARG A 127 -2.34 10.03 7.97
C ARG A 127 -1.34 11.08 7.47
N ARG A 128 -0.93 12.01 8.34
CA ARG A 128 0.12 12.99 8.01
C ARG A 128 1.46 12.32 7.69
N SER A 129 1.83 11.29 8.45
CA SER A 129 3.04 10.51 8.17
C SER A 129 2.97 9.78 6.83
N ILE A 130 1.80 9.24 6.48
CA ILE A 130 1.56 8.60 5.17
C ILE A 130 1.63 9.64 4.03
N GLN A 131 1.03 10.82 4.22
CA GLN A 131 1.10 11.90 3.23
C GLN A 131 2.54 12.37 2.99
N ASN A 132 3.35 12.45 4.04
CA ASN A 132 4.77 12.77 3.91
C ASN A 132 5.53 11.67 3.14
N LEU A 133 5.22 10.39 3.38
CA LEU A 133 5.78 9.28 2.61
C LEU A 133 5.46 9.41 1.11
N VAL A 134 4.21 9.68 0.76
CA VAL A 134 3.80 9.85 -0.65
C VAL A 134 4.53 11.02 -1.30
N LYS A 135 4.65 12.16 -0.61
CA LYS A 135 5.41 13.31 -1.10
C LYS A 135 6.89 12.99 -1.34
N MET A 136 7.53 12.29 -0.41
CA MET A 136 8.94 11.86 -0.58
C MET A 136 9.10 10.91 -1.77
N GLU A 137 8.16 10.00 -2.00
CA GLU A 137 8.18 9.10 -3.17
C GLU A 137 8.05 9.87 -4.48
N GLU A 138 7.15 10.84 -4.56
CA GLU A 138 6.96 11.70 -5.73
C GLU A 138 8.21 12.56 -6.00
N GLU A 139 8.83 13.10 -4.96
CA GLU A 139 10.03 13.93 -5.04
C GLU A 139 11.24 13.14 -5.56
N VAL A 140 11.44 11.91 -5.07
CA VAL A 140 12.47 10.97 -5.57
C VAL A 140 12.16 10.54 -7.00
N ALA A 141 10.90 10.25 -7.34
CA ALA A 141 10.48 9.87 -8.69
C ALA A 141 10.67 10.98 -9.72
N GLN A 142 10.61 12.26 -9.30
CA GLN A 142 10.94 13.42 -10.14
C GLN A 142 12.44 13.71 -10.23
N GLY A 143 13.26 12.90 -9.56
CA GLY A 143 14.72 12.98 -9.61
C GLY A 143 15.35 13.94 -8.63
N GLY A 144 14.62 14.37 -7.59
CA GLY A 144 15.16 15.22 -6.52
C GLY A 144 15.87 16.45 -7.07
N LYS A 145 15.21 17.25 -7.92
CA LYS A 145 15.82 18.31 -8.75
C LYS A 145 16.74 19.27 -7.99
N ASP A 146 16.46 19.47 -6.69
CA ASP A 146 17.18 20.41 -5.83
C ASP A 146 18.00 19.71 -4.73
N LEU A 147 18.08 18.36 -4.75
CA LEU A 147 18.72 17.57 -3.70
C LEU A 147 20.10 17.06 -4.11
N VAL A 148 21.03 17.06 -3.17
CA VAL A 148 22.34 16.43 -3.37
C VAL A 148 22.18 14.90 -3.36
N LYS A 149 23.00 14.17 -4.13
CA LYS A 149 22.96 12.69 -4.22
C LYS A 149 22.91 11.99 -2.86
N LYS A 150 23.57 12.55 -1.84
CA LYS A 150 23.55 12.03 -0.47
C LYS A 150 22.16 12.14 0.18
N GLU A 151 21.47 13.23 -0.06
CA GLU A 151 20.12 13.50 0.47
C GLU A 151 19.10 12.56 -0.18
N VAL A 152 19.17 12.38 -1.51
CA VAL A 152 18.34 11.41 -2.22
C VAL A 152 18.51 10.01 -1.64
N LEU A 153 19.74 9.55 -1.42
CA LEU A 153 20.01 8.24 -0.82
C LEU A 153 19.47 8.11 0.62
N MET A 154 19.52 9.19 1.40
CA MET A 154 18.94 9.21 2.75
C MET A 154 17.42 9.14 2.69
N MET A 155 16.79 9.87 1.77
CA MET A 155 15.35 9.86 1.53
C MET A 155 14.86 8.48 1.05
N GLU A 156 15.57 7.83 0.13
CA GLU A 156 15.26 6.46 -0.32
C GLU A 156 15.28 5.46 0.85
N LYS A 157 16.25 5.56 1.75
CA LYS A 157 16.32 4.72 2.95
C LYS A 157 15.16 4.97 3.92
N GLU A 158 14.73 6.22 4.05
CA GLU A 158 13.59 6.58 4.89
C GLU A 158 12.27 6.10 4.26
N ILE A 159 12.08 6.28 2.96
CA ILE A 159 10.98 5.75 2.18
C ILE A 159 10.87 4.22 2.36
N ALA A 160 12.00 3.51 2.26
CA ALA A 160 12.02 2.06 2.46
C ALA A 160 11.55 1.64 3.87
N LYS A 161 11.97 2.37 4.91
CA LYS A 161 11.52 2.12 6.30
C LYS A 161 10.04 2.40 6.49
N LEU A 162 9.54 3.51 5.96
CA LEU A 162 8.14 3.89 6.08
C LEU A 162 7.23 2.96 5.26
N ASN A 163 7.67 2.54 4.09
CA ASN A 163 6.94 1.57 3.26
C ASN A 163 6.82 0.20 3.93
N MET A 164 7.78 -0.24 4.72
CA MET A 164 7.65 -1.48 5.50
C MET A 164 6.45 -1.44 6.48
N ILE A 165 6.04 -0.25 6.92
CA ILE A 165 4.96 -0.08 7.90
C ILE A 165 3.66 0.35 7.22
N TYR A 166 3.73 1.29 6.28
CA TYR A 166 2.56 2.00 5.75
C TYR A 166 2.14 1.57 4.35
N LYS A 167 2.91 0.73 3.63
CA LYS A 167 2.60 0.33 2.24
C LYS A 167 1.15 -0.14 2.08
N GLY A 168 0.68 -1.00 2.98
CA GLY A 168 -0.66 -1.59 2.88
C GLY A 168 -1.81 -0.64 3.22
N ILE A 169 -1.53 0.48 3.90
CA ILE A 169 -2.53 1.47 4.33
C ILE A 169 -2.35 2.85 3.69
N LYS A 170 -1.48 2.95 2.68
CA LYS A 170 -1.13 4.21 2.01
C LYS A 170 -2.34 5.01 1.51
N PHE A 171 -3.35 4.32 0.99
CA PHE A 171 -4.58 4.92 0.44
C PHE A 171 -5.75 4.96 1.42
N MET A 172 -5.50 4.76 2.71
CA MET A 172 -6.54 4.76 3.72
C MET A 172 -6.87 6.18 4.19
N ASP A 173 -7.93 6.77 3.62
CA ASP A 173 -8.40 8.12 3.96
C ASP A 173 -9.34 8.17 5.17
N LYS A 174 -9.98 7.05 5.47
CA LYS A 174 -10.95 6.90 6.57
C LYS A 174 -10.70 5.59 7.31
N LEU A 175 -11.17 5.52 8.54
CA LEU A 175 -11.17 4.28 9.31
C LEU A 175 -11.90 3.17 8.55
N PRO A 176 -11.44 1.92 8.63
CA PRO A 176 -12.08 0.79 7.95
C PRO A 176 -13.43 0.45 8.58
N ALA A 177 -14.33 -0.12 7.78
CA ALA A 177 -15.63 -0.61 8.25
C ALA A 177 -15.51 -1.84 9.16
N ALA A 178 -14.47 -2.65 8.96
CA ALA A 178 -14.13 -3.77 9.82
C ALA A 178 -12.64 -4.11 9.70
N ILE A 179 -12.12 -4.84 10.69
CA ILE A 179 -10.79 -5.43 10.62
C ILE A 179 -10.88 -6.96 10.63
N ILE A 180 -10.00 -7.59 9.84
CA ILE A 180 -9.78 -9.04 9.89
C ILE A 180 -8.42 -9.26 10.55
N VAL A 181 -8.37 -10.04 11.62
CA VAL A 181 -7.16 -10.26 12.42
C VAL A 181 -6.78 -11.73 12.40
N ILE A 182 -5.53 -12.01 12.07
CA ILE A 182 -4.94 -13.34 12.21
C ILE A 182 -4.12 -13.37 13.49
N ASP A 183 -4.51 -14.24 14.42
CA ASP A 183 -3.93 -14.34 15.77
C ASP A 183 -4.14 -13.07 16.63
N SER A 184 -5.29 -13.01 17.30
CA SER A 184 -5.64 -11.90 18.20
C SER A 184 -4.70 -11.73 19.41
N LYS A 185 -3.91 -12.76 19.75
CA LYS A 185 -2.94 -12.71 20.84
C LYS A 185 -1.68 -11.94 20.43
N VAL A 186 -1.21 -12.12 19.20
CA VAL A 186 -0.09 -11.35 18.63
C VAL A 186 -0.54 -9.92 18.38
N GLU A 187 -1.69 -9.74 17.75
CA GLU A 187 -2.23 -8.45 17.33
C GLU A 187 -3.06 -7.74 18.43
N LYS A 188 -2.72 -7.98 19.70
CA LYS A 188 -3.47 -7.44 20.85
C LYS A 188 -3.62 -5.91 20.86
N ILE A 189 -2.68 -5.18 20.27
CA ILE A 189 -2.73 -3.72 20.21
C ILE A 189 -3.79 -3.30 19.19
N ALA A 190 -3.79 -3.88 18.00
CA ALA A 190 -4.79 -3.65 16.96
C ALA A 190 -6.21 -3.95 17.47
N VAL A 191 -6.39 -5.09 18.13
CA VAL A 191 -7.67 -5.51 18.74
C VAL A 191 -8.15 -4.50 19.80
N ARG A 192 -7.25 -4.01 20.67
CA ARG A 192 -7.61 -3.00 21.69
C ARG A 192 -7.98 -1.67 21.08
N GLU A 193 -7.25 -1.21 20.08
CA GLU A 193 -7.55 0.05 19.39
C GLU A 193 -8.87 -0.04 18.64
N ALA A 194 -9.14 -1.15 17.93
CA ALA A 194 -10.39 -1.37 17.22
C ALA A 194 -11.60 -1.36 18.18
N ASN A 195 -11.51 -2.09 19.30
CA ASN A 195 -12.55 -2.08 20.33
C ASN A 195 -12.78 -0.68 20.93
N ARG A 196 -11.70 0.09 21.14
CA ARG A 196 -11.80 1.45 21.68
C ARG A 196 -12.54 2.40 20.76
N VAL A 197 -12.37 2.23 19.44
CA VAL A 197 -13.00 3.06 18.41
C VAL A 197 -14.36 2.51 17.97
N GLY A 198 -14.67 1.25 18.33
CA GLY A 198 -15.93 0.59 17.98
C GLY A 198 -15.93 -0.02 16.59
N ILE A 199 -14.75 -0.38 16.04
CA ILE A 199 -14.63 -1.06 14.75
C ILE A 199 -14.87 -2.57 14.96
N PRO A 200 -15.79 -3.21 14.20
CA PRO A 200 -16.02 -4.65 14.27
C PRO A 200 -14.77 -5.46 13.93
N ILE A 201 -14.54 -6.53 14.70
CA ILE A 201 -13.37 -7.40 14.57
C ILE A 201 -13.81 -8.80 14.15
N ILE A 202 -13.35 -9.24 12.99
CA ILE A 202 -13.42 -10.63 12.55
C ILE A 202 -12.04 -11.24 12.81
N SER A 203 -11.93 -12.29 13.60
CA SER A 203 -10.60 -12.85 13.89
C SER A 203 -10.58 -14.36 13.80
N MET A 204 -9.54 -14.85 13.14
CA MET A 204 -9.08 -16.21 13.28
C MET A 204 -8.44 -16.36 14.67
N ILE A 205 -8.95 -17.27 15.49
CA ILE A 205 -8.51 -17.45 16.87
C ILE A 205 -8.14 -18.91 17.14
N ASP A 206 -6.98 -19.11 17.76
CA ASP A 206 -6.57 -20.41 18.26
C ASP A 206 -6.90 -20.55 19.75
N THR A 207 -6.66 -21.71 20.31
CA THR A 207 -6.98 -22.10 21.71
C THR A 207 -6.28 -21.25 22.78
N ASN A 208 -5.25 -20.47 22.42
CA ASN A 208 -4.51 -19.55 23.30
C ASN A 208 -5.07 -18.11 23.30
N SER A 209 -6.07 -17.81 22.49
CA SER A 209 -6.63 -16.50 22.27
C SER A 209 -7.79 -16.17 23.22
N ASN A 210 -8.19 -14.89 23.30
CA ASN A 210 -9.35 -14.45 24.07
C ASN A 210 -10.52 -14.10 23.14
N PRO A 211 -11.58 -14.91 23.05
CA PRO A 211 -12.71 -14.65 22.17
C PRO A 211 -13.57 -13.46 22.57
N ASP A 212 -13.58 -13.06 23.84
CA ASP A 212 -14.46 -11.98 24.33
C ASP A 212 -14.15 -10.61 23.74
N LEU A 213 -12.95 -10.42 23.20
CA LEU A 213 -12.52 -9.17 22.58
C LEU A 213 -12.84 -9.10 21.08
N ILE A 214 -13.41 -10.19 20.53
CA ILE A 214 -13.62 -10.36 19.10
C ILE A 214 -15.12 -10.38 18.80
N THR A 215 -15.54 -9.61 17.80
CA THR A 215 -16.96 -9.54 17.42
C THR A 215 -17.41 -10.81 16.72
N TYR A 216 -16.61 -11.31 15.78
CA TYR A 216 -16.87 -12.52 15.00
C TYR A 216 -15.63 -13.42 15.04
N SER A 217 -15.69 -14.43 15.92
CA SER A 217 -14.59 -15.37 16.14
C SER A 217 -14.67 -16.55 15.16
N ILE A 218 -13.56 -16.90 14.54
CA ILE A 218 -13.39 -18.09 13.68
C ILE A 218 -12.36 -18.97 14.35
N PRO A 219 -12.78 -20.00 15.11
CA PRO A 219 -11.84 -20.91 15.78
C PRO A 219 -11.10 -21.75 14.73
N ALA A 220 -9.79 -21.58 14.63
CA ALA A 220 -8.95 -22.32 13.71
C ALA A 220 -7.47 -22.16 14.05
N ASN A 221 -6.64 -23.03 13.49
CA ASN A 221 -5.19 -23.01 13.62
C ASN A 221 -4.57 -21.79 12.94
N ASP A 222 -3.96 -20.92 13.69
CA ASP A 222 -3.32 -19.68 13.23
C ASP A 222 -1.80 -19.84 12.94
N ASP A 223 -1.23 -21.05 13.10
CA ASP A 223 0.16 -21.39 12.81
C ASP A 223 0.34 -22.06 11.44
N SER A 224 -0.68 -22.77 10.96
CA SER A 224 -0.62 -23.52 9.69
C SER A 224 -0.85 -22.61 8.50
N LEU A 225 0.12 -22.56 7.56
CA LEU A 225 -0.02 -21.84 6.29
C LEU A 225 -1.28 -22.26 5.53
N LYS A 226 -1.59 -23.58 5.49
CA LYS A 226 -2.76 -24.11 4.77
C LYS A 226 -4.07 -23.62 5.41
N SER A 227 -4.14 -23.64 6.74
CA SER A 227 -5.31 -23.17 7.51
C SER A 227 -5.55 -21.67 7.27
N ILE A 228 -4.49 -20.87 7.43
CA ILE A 228 -4.56 -19.42 7.20
C ILE A 228 -4.99 -19.13 5.75
N THR A 229 -4.34 -19.76 4.76
CA THR A 229 -4.66 -19.55 3.34
C THR A 229 -6.10 -19.91 3.02
N LEU A 230 -6.60 -21.06 3.51
CA LEU A 230 -7.97 -21.52 3.26
C LEU A 230 -9.01 -20.51 3.77
N ILE A 231 -8.89 -20.11 5.03
CA ILE A 231 -9.85 -19.18 5.66
C ILE A 231 -9.72 -17.78 5.03
N MET A 232 -8.50 -17.33 4.81
CA MET A 232 -8.27 -15.99 4.23
C MET A 232 -8.71 -15.89 2.77
N ASN A 233 -8.64 -16.97 1.98
CA ASN A 233 -9.19 -16.99 0.63
C ASN A 233 -10.71 -16.81 0.66
N VAL A 234 -11.41 -17.52 1.55
CA VAL A 234 -12.86 -17.37 1.70
C VAL A 234 -13.24 -15.92 2.07
N LEU A 235 -12.57 -15.34 3.06
CA LEU A 235 -12.83 -13.96 3.47
C LEU A 235 -12.42 -12.95 2.37
N GLY A 236 -11.33 -13.25 1.65
CA GLY A 236 -10.86 -12.44 0.53
C GLY A 236 -11.84 -12.41 -0.64
N GLU A 237 -12.46 -13.55 -0.98
CA GLU A 237 -13.47 -13.60 -2.04
C GLU A 237 -14.65 -12.66 -1.74
N VAL A 238 -15.11 -12.61 -0.49
CA VAL A 238 -16.15 -11.67 -0.06
C VAL A 238 -15.74 -10.22 -0.30
N ILE A 239 -14.51 -9.87 0.07
CA ILE A 239 -13.99 -8.51 -0.12
C ILE A 239 -13.88 -8.18 -1.62
N GLY A 240 -13.37 -9.11 -2.42
CA GLY A 240 -13.18 -8.94 -3.87
C GLY A 240 -14.47 -8.74 -4.65
N THR A 241 -15.60 -9.21 -4.13
CA THR A 241 -16.93 -8.95 -4.73
C THR A 241 -17.51 -7.60 -4.34
N SER A 242 -16.95 -6.92 -3.34
CA SER A 242 -17.42 -5.63 -2.87
C SER A 242 -17.05 -4.47 -3.81
N LYS A 243 -17.86 -3.42 -3.80
CA LYS A 243 -17.58 -2.19 -4.54
C LYS A 243 -16.29 -1.52 -4.07
N TYR A 244 -16.05 -1.50 -2.77
CA TYR A 244 -14.87 -0.85 -2.18
C TYR A 244 -13.58 -1.62 -2.48
N GLY A 245 -13.61 -2.97 -2.48
CA GLY A 245 -12.47 -3.79 -2.87
C GLY A 245 -12.05 -3.52 -4.31
N ASN A 246 -12.98 -3.56 -5.26
CA ASN A 246 -12.70 -3.28 -6.67
C ASN A 246 -12.15 -1.87 -6.89
N SER A 247 -12.70 -0.88 -6.19
CA SER A 247 -12.24 0.52 -6.27
C SER A 247 -10.79 0.67 -5.77
N LEU A 248 -10.42 -0.01 -4.69
CA LEU A 248 -9.08 0.06 -4.12
C LEU A 248 -8.03 -0.62 -5.03
N VAL A 249 -8.39 -1.73 -5.67
CA VAL A 249 -7.52 -2.39 -6.67
C VAL A 249 -7.24 -1.45 -7.85
N ALA A 250 -8.27 -0.79 -8.38
CA ALA A 250 -8.11 0.18 -9.45
C ALA A 250 -7.21 1.35 -9.03
N LEU A 251 -7.44 1.93 -7.85
CA LEU A 251 -6.65 3.05 -7.32
C LEU A 251 -5.16 2.69 -7.16
N ARG A 252 -4.84 1.49 -6.70
CA ARG A 252 -3.46 1.01 -6.58
C ARG A 252 -2.77 0.91 -7.94
N ARG A 253 -3.46 0.33 -8.94
CA ARG A 253 -2.93 0.22 -10.31
C ARG A 253 -2.67 1.58 -10.93
N ASP A 254 -3.58 2.51 -10.77
CA ASP A 254 -3.44 3.87 -11.30
C ASP A 254 -2.25 4.58 -10.67
N HIS A 255 -2.07 4.47 -9.36
CA HIS A 255 -0.93 5.06 -8.66
C HIS A 255 0.42 4.44 -9.10
N GLU A 256 0.50 3.12 -9.22
CA GLU A 256 1.69 2.43 -9.73
C GLU A 256 2.03 2.90 -11.16
N ALA A 257 1.02 2.97 -12.04
CA ALA A 257 1.21 3.43 -13.41
C ALA A 257 1.70 4.89 -13.47
N VAL A 258 1.26 5.75 -12.56
CA VAL A 258 1.75 7.14 -12.45
C VAL A 258 3.21 7.17 -12.02
N LEU A 259 3.59 6.45 -10.98
CA LEU A 259 4.98 6.37 -10.50
C LEU A 259 5.91 5.82 -11.58
N ASP A 260 5.51 4.76 -12.27
CA ASP A 260 6.30 4.18 -13.37
C ASP A 260 6.49 5.15 -14.53
N ARG A 261 5.46 5.95 -14.85
CA ARG A 261 5.57 7.01 -15.88
C ARG A 261 6.54 8.11 -15.44
N MET A 262 6.46 8.53 -14.18
CA MET A 262 7.38 9.56 -13.63
C MET A 262 8.83 9.06 -13.66
N ASN A 263 9.07 7.84 -13.24
CA ASN A 263 10.40 7.21 -13.26
C ASN A 263 10.95 7.09 -14.69
N ARG A 264 10.13 6.64 -15.67
CA ARG A 264 10.55 6.58 -17.09
C ARG A 264 10.91 7.95 -17.62
N ASN A 265 10.07 8.94 -17.42
CA ASN A 265 10.33 10.30 -17.87
C ASN A 265 11.64 10.87 -17.28
N PHE A 266 11.91 10.57 -16.01
CA PHE A 266 13.15 10.96 -15.34
C PHE A 266 14.38 10.26 -15.96
N LEU A 267 14.32 8.94 -16.20
CA LEU A 267 15.40 8.18 -16.81
C LEU A 267 15.70 8.68 -18.23
N GLU A 268 14.66 8.87 -19.04
CA GLU A 268 14.82 9.42 -20.40
C GLU A 268 15.47 10.82 -20.39
N LYS A 269 15.06 11.67 -19.43
CA LYS A 269 15.66 12.99 -19.29
C LYS A 269 17.13 12.89 -18.90
N LYS A 270 17.47 12.04 -17.95
CA LYS A 270 18.85 11.80 -17.53
C LYS A 270 19.72 11.27 -18.66
N GLU A 271 19.22 10.32 -19.43
CA GLU A 271 19.92 9.79 -20.61
C GLU A 271 20.17 10.88 -21.67
N ARG A 272 19.21 11.78 -21.91
CA ARG A 272 19.38 12.91 -22.80
C ARG A 272 20.46 13.88 -22.29
N GLU A 273 20.41 14.21 -21.00
CA GLU A 273 21.42 15.08 -20.37
C GLU A 273 22.82 14.45 -20.42
N GLU A 274 22.95 13.14 -20.17
CA GLU A 274 24.24 12.43 -20.29
C GLU A 274 24.75 12.38 -21.75
N LYS A 275 23.86 12.16 -22.73
CA LYS A 275 24.23 12.23 -24.15
C LYS A 275 24.74 13.61 -24.55
N MET A 276 24.00 14.65 -24.18
CA MET A 276 24.40 16.03 -24.45
C MET A 276 25.74 16.38 -23.78
N ALA A 277 25.94 15.97 -22.52
CA ALA A 277 27.19 16.20 -21.81
C ALA A 277 28.37 15.43 -22.44
N ASN A 278 28.14 14.22 -22.95
CA ASN A 278 29.17 13.45 -23.66
C ASN A 278 29.50 14.06 -25.02
N GLU A 279 28.51 14.46 -25.81
CA GLU A 279 28.71 15.16 -27.08
C GLU A 279 29.49 16.45 -26.88
N GLU A 280 29.17 17.24 -25.83
CA GLU A 280 29.90 18.44 -25.48
C GLU A 280 31.35 18.13 -25.07
N ARG A 281 31.59 17.08 -24.29
CA ARG A 281 32.93 16.62 -23.92
C ARG A 281 33.74 16.20 -25.15
N GLU A 282 33.15 15.45 -26.07
CA GLU A 282 33.79 15.06 -27.32
C GLU A 282 34.10 16.28 -28.20
N ARG A 283 33.16 17.21 -28.32
CA ARG A 283 33.35 18.47 -29.04
C ARG A 283 34.51 19.29 -28.43
N MET A 284 34.56 19.39 -27.10
CA MET A 284 35.64 20.10 -26.41
C MET A 284 36.99 19.38 -26.54
N LYS A 285 36.99 18.03 -26.58
CA LYS A 285 38.19 17.22 -26.81
C LYS A 285 38.72 17.43 -28.23
N ALA A 286 37.87 17.36 -29.25
CA ALA A 286 38.21 17.62 -30.64
C ALA A 286 38.77 19.03 -30.83
N LEU A 287 38.17 20.08 -30.18
CA LEU A 287 38.68 21.43 -30.22
C LEU A 287 40.07 21.57 -29.56
N ARG A 288 40.34 20.82 -28.48
CA ARG A 288 41.68 20.80 -27.84
C ARG A 288 42.70 20.08 -28.71
N GLU A 289 42.33 18.95 -29.33
CA GLU A 289 43.21 18.20 -30.24
C GLU A 289 43.48 19.00 -31.51
N GLY A 290 42.49 19.65 -32.10
CA GLY A 290 42.67 20.58 -33.23
C GLY A 290 43.61 21.75 -32.90
N LYS A 291 43.50 22.36 -31.72
CA LYS A 291 44.44 23.43 -31.28
C LYS A 291 45.86 22.89 -31.05
N ILE A 292 46.03 21.64 -30.63
CA ILE A 292 47.37 21.04 -30.48
C ILE A 292 47.95 20.70 -31.86
N ALA A 293 47.14 20.30 -32.83
CA ALA A 293 47.57 20.06 -34.20
C ALA A 293 47.99 21.38 -34.90
N GLU A 294 47.23 22.46 -34.69
CA GLU A 294 47.55 23.82 -35.20
C GLU A 294 48.80 24.44 -34.56
N SER A 295 49.09 24.12 -33.30
CA SER A 295 50.30 24.64 -32.62
C SER A 295 51.60 23.96 -33.06
N LYS A 296 51.55 22.84 -33.78
CA LYS A 296 52.72 22.11 -34.30
C LYS A 296 53.01 22.39 -35.78
N GLY A 297 52.19 23.14 -36.49
CA GLY A 297 52.36 23.51 -37.89
C GLY A 297 51.89 24.92 -38.16
N THR A 298 52.87 25.87 -38.28
CA THR A 298 52.79 27.15 -38.96
C THR A 298 51.69 28.14 -38.52
N VAL A 299 52.18 29.31 -38.11
CA VAL A 299 51.46 30.54 -37.78
C VAL A 299 50.33 30.85 -38.76
N VAL A 300 49.10 30.74 -38.33
CA VAL A 300 47.97 31.37 -39.02
C VAL A 300 47.11 32.10 -37.96
N ARG A 301 46.96 33.41 -38.20
CA ARG A 301 46.04 34.29 -37.47
C ARG A 301 44.61 33.74 -37.56
N VAL A 302 44.07 33.22 -36.52
CA VAL A 302 42.63 32.92 -36.41
C VAL A 302 41.93 33.95 -35.54
N VAL A 303 40.95 34.52 -36.14
CA VAL A 303 40.08 35.58 -35.72
C VAL A 303 39.41 35.26 -34.39
N LYS A 304 39.70 36.07 -33.39
CA LYS A 304 39.03 36.06 -32.07
C LYS A 304 37.55 36.56 -32.11
N LYS A 305 36.94 36.65 -33.30
CA LYS A 305 35.67 37.37 -33.45
C LYS A 305 34.40 36.52 -33.31
N ASP A 306 34.47 35.18 -33.52
CA ASP A 306 33.22 34.38 -33.60
C ASP A 306 32.80 33.73 -32.29
N ILE A 307 33.77 33.47 -31.37
CA ILE A 307 33.46 32.78 -30.11
C ILE A 307 32.72 33.70 -29.11
N THR A 308 32.99 35.01 -29.14
CA THR A 308 32.28 35.96 -28.27
C THR A 308 30.86 36.23 -28.74
N ALA A 309 30.58 36.15 -30.03
CA ALA A 309 29.23 36.32 -30.58
C ALA A 309 28.31 35.16 -30.20
N ASP A 310 28.81 33.92 -30.27
CA ASP A 310 28.03 32.73 -29.90
C ASP A 310 27.75 32.63 -28.40
N ILE A 311 28.69 33.07 -27.56
CA ILE A 311 28.48 33.11 -26.09
C ILE A 311 27.45 34.18 -25.72
N VAL A 312 27.50 35.35 -26.35
CA VAL A 312 26.54 36.43 -26.10
C VAL A 312 25.15 36.03 -26.61
N ALA A 313 25.05 35.40 -27.79
CA ALA A 313 23.78 34.90 -28.32
C ALA A 313 23.18 33.80 -27.44
N ALA A 314 24.00 32.91 -26.88
CA ALA A 314 23.53 31.86 -25.94
C ALA A 314 23.06 32.42 -24.59
N GLU A 315 23.72 33.49 -24.09
CA GLU A 315 23.29 34.18 -22.86
C GLU A 315 22.01 35.00 -23.08
N GLU A 316 21.85 35.62 -24.25
CA GLU A 316 20.63 36.34 -24.61
C GLU A 316 19.45 35.40 -24.82
N ALA A 317 19.63 34.27 -25.49
CA ALA A 317 18.62 33.23 -25.64
C ALA A 317 18.17 32.62 -24.28
N LYS A 318 19.11 32.48 -23.34
CA LYS A 318 18.81 32.01 -21.98
C LYS A 318 18.02 33.04 -21.19
N LYS A 319 18.33 34.33 -21.33
CA LYS A 319 17.56 35.43 -20.72
C LYS A 319 16.15 35.58 -21.29
N GLU A 320 15.98 35.36 -22.60
CA GLU A 320 14.65 35.35 -23.24
C GLU A 320 13.80 34.14 -22.81
N ALA A 321 14.40 32.95 -22.65
CA ALA A 321 13.72 31.77 -22.16
C ALA A 321 13.26 31.94 -20.71
N ASP A 322 14.12 32.49 -19.84
CA ASP A 322 13.76 32.79 -18.44
C ASP A 322 12.67 33.89 -18.35
N SER A 323 12.67 34.88 -19.26
CA SER A 323 11.63 35.90 -19.30
C SER A 323 10.27 35.37 -19.74
N ARG A 324 10.23 34.44 -20.72
CA ARG A 324 8.99 33.77 -21.15
C ARG A 324 8.41 32.84 -20.08
N GLN A 325 9.28 32.16 -19.33
CA GLN A 325 8.84 31.33 -18.22
C GLN A 325 8.22 32.12 -17.05
N ILE A 326 8.62 33.38 -16.89
CA ILE A 326 8.07 34.32 -15.89
C ILE A 326 6.73 34.92 -16.34
N GLU A 327 6.54 35.14 -17.64
CA GLU A 327 5.26 35.61 -18.21
C GLU A 327 4.17 34.54 -18.18
N ASP A 328 4.52 33.28 -18.43
CA ASP A 328 3.59 32.12 -18.35
C ASP A 328 3.09 31.84 -16.91
N LEU A 329 3.77 32.31 -15.88
CA LEU A 329 3.36 32.19 -14.47
C LEU A 329 2.29 33.21 -14.03
N GLY A 330 1.85 34.13 -14.91
CA GLY A 330 0.73 35.03 -14.64
C GLY A 330 0.94 36.03 -13.49
N LEU A 331 2.18 36.27 -13.10
CA LEU A 331 2.51 37.17 -12.00
C LEU A 331 2.44 38.64 -12.47
N SER A 332 1.59 39.43 -11.79
CA SER A 332 1.37 40.83 -12.12
C SER A 332 2.65 41.66 -11.95
N ALA A 333 2.82 42.67 -12.79
CA ALA A 333 3.98 43.61 -12.83
C ALA A 333 4.34 44.27 -11.46
N ARG A 334 3.45 44.19 -10.46
CA ARG A 334 3.70 44.69 -9.10
C ARG A 334 4.56 43.75 -8.26
N VAL A 335 4.52 42.45 -8.50
CA VAL A 335 5.29 41.41 -7.74
C VAL A 335 6.74 41.40 -8.26
N LEU A 336 6.95 41.61 -9.55
CA LEU A 336 8.29 41.68 -10.16
C LEU A 336 9.12 42.91 -9.71
N LYS A 337 8.47 43.95 -9.21
CA LYS A 337 9.16 45.14 -8.69
C LYS A 337 9.62 45.05 -7.24
N ALA A 338 9.12 44.03 -6.50
CA ALA A 338 9.47 43.77 -5.11
C ALA A 338 10.59 42.72 -4.94
N LEU A 339 10.97 42.03 -6.03
CA LEU A 339 12.02 41.00 -6.06
C LEU A 339 13.33 41.47 -6.72
N LYS A 340 13.41 42.78 -7.14
CA LYS A 340 14.64 43.47 -7.49
C LYS A 340 15.08 44.37 -6.34
#